data_7f46d9f2354bafdb94c3bb1750f7f6c4
#
_entry.id   7f46d9f2354bafdb94c3bb1750f7f6c4
#
_cell.length_a   1.000
_cell.length_b   1.000
_cell.length_c   1.000
_cell.angle_alpha   90.00
_cell.angle_beta   90.00
_cell.angle_gamma   90.00
#
_symmetry.space_group_name_H-M   'P 1'
#
loop_
_entity.id
_entity.type
_entity.pdbx_description
1 polymer ?
#
loop_
_entity_poly.entity_id
_entity_poly.type
_entity_poly.pdbx_seq_one_letter_code
_entity_poly.pdbx_strand_id
1 'polypeptide(L)'
;MIMRQRKTAETLAIATAALMCLCRTASAQRLTLNNSIRIAQENSFDAQSARYSYLASYWTYRTFQAQLLPAVNMRGDIANFDHSMVAARNFDDGRVAYVDNNSMSNTLTLSVDQEIAATGGTVSLQSYLYRLDQFSYNEKTYNSQPIRISYTQPLRAYNALKWEKKTAPVQYDIAKKTYMSAMQDIAIKTTQLYFDVLSAQSAYKQSQSSLSDRESLHKMAQ
;
A
#
# COMPACT_ATOMS: atom_id res chain seq x y z
N MET A 1 -24.30 -50.32 27.25
CA MET A 1 -25.03 -49.15 26.72
C MET A 1 -25.01 -47.96 27.69
N ILE A 2 -24.84 -48.15 28.97
CA ILE A 2 -24.91 -47.11 30.05
C ILE A 2 -23.63 -46.24 30.13
N MET A 3 -22.43 -46.73 29.75
CA MET A 3 -21.18 -45.98 29.81
C MET A 3 -21.03 -44.89 28.71
N ARG A 4 -21.75 -45.01 27.60
CA ARG A 4 -21.69 -44.06 26.48
C ARG A 4 -22.51 -42.79 26.75
N GLN A 5 -23.60 -42.94 27.51
CA GLN A 5 -24.46 -41.79 27.89
C GLN A 5 -23.82 -40.91 28.98
N ARG A 6 -22.99 -41.45 29.88
CA ARG A 6 -22.30 -40.65 30.90
C ARG A 6 -21.23 -39.69 30.25
N LYS A 7 -20.49 -40.18 29.27
CA LYS A 7 -19.49 -39.32 28.58
C LYS A 7 -20.10 -38.20 27.77
N THR A 8 -21.29 -38.42 27.17
CA THR A 8 -22.00 -37.36 26.44
C THR A 8 -22.61 -36.30 27.37
N ALA A 9 -23.04 -36.67 28.56
CA ALA A 9 -23.53 -35.73 29.56
C ALA A 9 -22.41 -34.88 30.17
N GLU A 10 -21.23 -35.44 30.40
CA GLU A 10 -20.05 -34.72 30.89
C GLU A 10 -19.51 -33.74 29.84
N THR A 11 -19.46 -34.12 28.55
CA THR A 11 -19.05 -33.23 27.46
C THR A 11 -20.04 -32.09 27.24
N LEU A 12 -21.34 -32.34 27.40
CA LEU A 12 -22.37 -31.30 27.32
C LEU A 12 -22.30 -30.33 28.51
N ALA A 13 -22.02 -30.81 29.69
CA ALA A 13 -21.85 -29.99 30.89
C ALA A 13 -20.60 -29.11 30.83
N ILE A 14 -19.50 -29.63 30.27
CA ILE A 14 -18.26 -28.86 30.05
C ILE A 14 -18.48 -27.80 28.95
N ALA A 15 -19.20 -28.11 27.88
CA ALA A 15 -19.53 -27.18 26.82
C ALA A 15 -20.45 -26.04 27.30
N THR A 16 -21.44 -26.32 28.14
CA THR A 16 -22.32 -25.30 28.75
C THR A 16 -21.58 -24.45 29.77
N ALA A 17 -20.68 -25.01 30.56
CA ALA A 17 -19.83 -24.25 31.49
C ALA A 17 -18.84 -23.34 30.73
N ALA A 18 -18.27 -23.80 29.63
CA ALA A 18 -17.40 -22.99 28.76
C ALA A 18 -18.17 -21.85 28.08
N LEU A 19 -19.43 -22.06 27.69
CA LEU A 19 -20.29 -21.04 27.11
C LEU A 19 -20.70 -19.96 28.14
N MET A 20 -20.90 -20.33 29.39
CA MET A 20 -21.19 -19.39 30.50
C MET A 20 -19.96 -18.55 30.90
N CYS A 21 -18.73 -19.07 30.79
CA CYS A 21 -17.50 -18.32 31.03
C CYS A 21 -17.21 -17.26 29.96
N LEU A 22 -17.82 -17.36 28.78
CA LEU A 22 -17.70 -16.35 27.71
C LEU A 22 -18.61 -15.13 27.91
N CYS A 23 -19.59 -15.19 28.83
CA CYS A 23 -20.29 -13.99 29.29
C CYS A 23 -19.37 -13.18 30.21
N ARG A 24 -18.31 -12.55 29.60
CA ARG A 24 -17.59 -11.48 30.28
C ARG A 24 -18.62 -10.43 30.65
N THR A 25 -18.77 -10.17 31.93
CA THR A 25 -19.51 -9.04 32.44
C THR A 25 -19.06 -7.81 31.70
N ALA A 26 -19.89 -7.29 30.79
CA ALA A 26 -19.69 -6.01 30.18
C ALA A 26 -19.76 -5.00 31.33
N SER A 27 -18.61 -4.68 31.91
CA SER A 27 -18.47 -3.64 32.92
C SER A 27 -18.86 -2.34 32.21
N ALA A 28 -20.02 -1.77 32.58
CA ALA A 28 -20.49 -0.52 32.02
C ALA A 28 -19.48 0.56 32.40
N GLN A 29 -18.56 0.81 31.49
CA GLN A 29 -17.51 1.80 31.67
C GLN A 29 -18.18 3.18 31.59
N ARG A 30 -18.12 3.97 32.67
CA ARG A 30 -18.60 5.35 32.62
C ARG A 30 -17.72 6.12 31.65
N LEU A 31 -18.24 6.38 30.45
CA LEU A 31 -17.58 7.16 29.44
C LEU A 31 -17.67 8.63 29.80
N THR A 32 -16.53 9.24 30.11
CA THR A 32 -16.41 10.70 30.19
C THR A 32 -16.17 11.26 28.80
N LEU A 33 -16.50 12.53 28.55
CA LEU A 33 -16.28 13.18 27.26
C LEU A 33 -14.84 13.03 26.77
N ASN A 34 -13.86 13.31 27.61
CA ASN A 34 -12.44 13.20 27.24
C ASN A 34 -12.03 11.76 26.88
N ASN A 35 -12.57 10.77 27.59
CA ASN A 35 -12.29 9.37 27.29
C ASN A 35 -12.94 8.93 25.97
N SER A 36 -14.15 9.42 25.69
CA SER A 36 -14.86 9.17 24.42
C SER A 36 -14.09 9.75 23.23
N ILE A 37 -13.60 10.98 23.36
CA ILE A 37 -12.77 11.62 22.31
C ILE A 37 -11.49 10.82 22.09
N ARG A 38 -10.78 10.42 23.15
CA ARG A 38 -9.56 9.64 23.05
C ARG A 38 -9.79 8.29 22.35
N ILE A 39 -10.84 7.56 22.75
CA ILE A 39 -11.20 6.28 22.13
C ILE A 39 -11.54 6.47 20.65
N ALA A 40 -12.27 7.54 20.30
CA ALA A 40 -12.61 7.83 18.91
C ALA A 40 -11.37 8.15 18.07
N GLN A 41 -10.45 8.96 18.59
CA GLN A 41 -9.19 9.28 17.90
C GLN A 41 -8.24 8.08 17.75
N GLU A 42 -8.29 7.12 18.68
CA GLU A 42 -7.46 5.91 18.62
C GLU A 42 -8.06 4.81 17.71
N ASN A 43 -9.38 4.61 17.77
CA ASN A 43 -10.02 3.40 17.24
C ASN A 43 -11.08 3.65 16.17
N SER A 44 -11.51 4.91 15.90
CA SER A 44 -12.53 5.13 14.87
C SER A 44 -12.01 4.85 13.47
N PHE A 45 -12.90 4.46 12.58
CA PHE A 45 -12.59 4.26 11.16
C PHE A 45 -12.03 5.55 10.52
N ASP A 46 -12.61 6.70 10.86
CA ASP A 46 -12.17 8.00 10.35
C ASP A 46 -10.72 8.31 10.79
N ALA A 47 -10.35 7.98 12.05
CA ALA A 47 -8.99 8.16 12.55
C ALA A 47 -7.98 7.22 11.88
N GLN A 48 -8.34 5.97 11.67
CA GLN A 48 -7.49 5.02 10.96
C GLN A 48 -7.30 5.43 9.51
N SER A 49 -8.37 5.86 8.82
CA SER A 49 -8.31 6.37 7.45
C SER A 49 -7.39 7.59 7.33
N ALA A 50 -7.53 8.57 8.24
CA ALA A 50 -6.67 9.75 8.29
C ALA A 50 -5.19 9.38 8.53
N ARG A 51 -4.93 8.42 9.43
CA ARG A 51 -3.59 7.92 9.72
C ARG A 51 -2.95 7.24 8.51
N TYR A 52 -3.69 6.37 7.80
CA TYR A 52 -3.19 5.69 6.62
C TYR A 52 -2.97 6.65 5.45
N SER A 53 -3.83 7.64 5.27
CA SER A 53 -3.64 8.69 4.27
C SER A 53 -2.38 9.52 4.53
N TYR A 54 -2.13 9.90 5.78
CA TYR A 54 -0.88 10.55 6.17
C TYR A 54 0.33 9.65 5.93
N LEU A 55 0.26 8.36 6.28
CA LEU A 55 1.33 7.41 6.08
C LEU A 55 1.64 7.19 4.59
N ALA A 56 0.61 7.14 3.73
CA ALA A 56 0.78 7.08 2.28
C ALA A 56 1.52 8.31 1.75
N SER A 57 1.14 9.51 2.20
CA SER A 57 1.82 10.77 1.82
C SER A 57 3.27 10.81 2.32
N TYR A 58 3.54 10.28 3.52
CA TYR A 58 4.91 10.14 4.03
C TYR A 58 5.77 9.25 3.13
N TRP A 59 5.25 8.08 2.72
CA TRP A 59 5.97 7.17 1.84
C TRP A 59 6.14 7.74 0.44
N THR A 60 5.17 8.48 -0.08
CA THR A 60 5.30 9.22 -1.34
C THR A 60 6.46 10.21 -1.27
N TYR A 61 6.56 10.97 -0.20
CA TYR A 61 7.69 11.89 0.01
C TYR A 61 9.03 11.14 0.13
N ARG A 62 9.07 10.01 0.83
CA ARG A 62 10.28 9.17 0.94
C ARG A 62 10.68 8.56 -0.39
N THR A 63 9.73 8.14 -1.21
CA THR A 63 9.98 7.66 -2.58
C THR A 63 10.61 8.77 -3.43
N PHE A 64 10.06 9.97 -3.36
CA PHE A 64 10.66 11.13 -4.02
C PHE A 64 12.11 11.36 -3.56
N GLN A 65 12.39 11.32 -2.27
CA GLN A 65 13.76 11.45 -1.77
C GLN A 65 14.69 10.36 -2.31
N ALA A 66 14.20 9.13 -2.43
CA ALA A 66 14.97 8.02 -2.98
C ALA A 66 15.27 8.21 -4.49
N GLN A 67 14.35 8.80 -5.26
CA GLN A 67 14.55 9.11 -6.68
C GLN A 67 15.67 10.15 -6.92
N LEU A 68 16.03 10.93 -5.91
CA LEU A 68 17.16 11.86 -6.00
C LEU A 68 18.53 11.16 -5.87
N LEU A 69 18.55 9.89 -5.50
CA LEU A 69 19.77 9.08 -5.37
C LEU A 69 20.02 8.29 -6.65
N PRO A 70 21.28 7.88 -6.91
CA PRO A 70 21.60 7.00 -8.04
C PRO A 70 20.82 5.68 -7.94
N ALA A 71 20.16 5.30 -9.04
CA ALA A 71 19.47 4.02 -9.15
C ALA A 71 20.43 2.98 -9.76
N VAL A 72 20.66 1.88 -9.06
CA VAL A 72 21.44 0.75 -9.56
C VAL A 72 20.49 -0.32 -10.04
N ASN A 73 20.54 -0.63 -11.34
CA ASN A 73 19.68 -1.60 -11.98
C ASN A 73 20.50 -2.72 -12.62
N MET A 74 20.03 -3.95 -12.48
CA MET A 74 20.57 -5.10 -13.20
C MET A 74 19.43 -5.73 -13.99
N ARG A 75 19.63 -5.87 -15.30
CA ARG A 75 18.71 -6.55 -16.21
C ARG A 75 19.40 -7.73 -16.86
N GLY A 76 18.74 -8.89 -16.87
CA GLY A 76 19.21 -10.08 -17.55
C GLY A 76 18.10 -10.63 -18.44
N ASP A 77 18.38 -10.76 -19.74
CA ASP A 77 17.56 -11.52 -20.68
C ASP A 77 18.27 -12.87 -20.91
N ILE A 78 17.69 -13.94 -20.36
CA ILE A 78 18.29 -15.27 -20.34
C ILE A 78 17.47 -16.18 -21.26
N ALA A 79 18.17 -16.94 -22.13
CA ALA A 79 17.56 -17.91 -23.01
C ALA A 79 16.53 -17.33 -24.00
N ASN A 80 16.90 -16.24 -24.68
CA ASN A 80 16.12 -15.73 -25.79
C ASN A 80 16.46 -16.57 -27.05
N PHE A 81 15.55 -17.50 -27.42
CA PHE A 81 15.69 -18.36 -28.59
C PHE A 81 15.07 -17.69 -29.80
N ASP A 82 15.82 -17.69 -30.91
CA ASP A 82 15.35 -17.26 -32.21
C ASP A 82 15.56 -18.41 -33.21
N HIS A 83 14.48 -18.76 -33.90
CA HIS A 83 14.49 -19.70 -35.01
C HIS A 83 13.82 -19.06 -36.20
N SER A 84 14.60 -18.63 -37.18
CA SER A 84 14.14 -17.88 -38.34
C SER A 84 14.91 -18.29 -39.60
N MET A 85 14.27 -18.16 -40.75
CA MET A 85 14.92 -18.29 -42.06
C MET A 85 15.37 -16.92 -42.52
N VAL A 86 16.68 -16.73 -42.63
CA VAL A 86 17.29 -15.46 -43.06
C VAL A 86 17.75 -15.58 -44.52
N ALA A 87 17.37 -14.59 -45.33
CA ALA A 87 17.84 -14.50 -46.71
C ALA A 87 19.32 -14.04 -46.71
N ALA A 88 20.22 -14.96 -47.03
CA ALA A 88 21.62 -14.66 -47.21
C ALA A 88 21.94 -14.52 -48.70
N ARG A 89 22.61 -13.43 -49.10
CA ARG A 89 23.07 -13.21 -50.47
C ARG A 89 24.48 -13.75 -50.63
N ASN A 90 24.64 -14.66 -51.55
CA ASN A 90 25.98 -15.16 -51.90
C ASN A 90 26.74 -14.04 -52.63
N PHE A 91 27.99 -13.78 -52.22
CA PHE A 91 28.84 -12.74 -52.80
C PHE A 91 29.39 -13.11 -54.20
N ASP A 92 29.48 -14.42 -54.51
CA ASP A 92 30.11 -14.87 -55.76
C ASP A 92 29.15 -14.82 -56.95
N ASP A 93 27.86 -15.21 -56.78
CA ASP A 93 26.88 -15.29 -57.85
C ASP A 93 25.66 -14.38 -57.68
N GLY A 94 25.60 -13.63 -56.60
CA GLY A 94 24.53 -12.71 -56.30
C GLY A 94 23.16 -13.35 -55.96
N ARG A 95 23.09 -14.69 -55.88
CA ARG A 95 21.90 -15.44 -55.59
C ARG A 95 21.50 -15.32 -54.12
N VAL A 96 20.20 -15.31 -53.85
CA VAL A 96 19.67 -15.31 -52.50
C VAL A 96 19.37 -16.74 -52.10
N ALA A 97 20.02 -17.22 -51.04
CA ALA A 97 19.71 -18.48 -50.39
C ALA A 97 19.05 -18.22 -49.02
N TYR A 98 18.07 -19.01 -48.66
CA TYR A 98 17.51 -18.95 -47.31
C TYR A 98 18.30 -19.90 -46.40
N VAL A 99 18.85 -19.32 -45.34
CA VAL A 99 19.66 -20.03 -44.35
C VAL A 99 18.91 -20.08 -43.03
N ASP A 100 18.91 -21.24 -42.41
CA ASP A 100 18.33 -21.45 -41.08
C ASP A 100 19.21 -20.73 -40.05
N ASN A 101 18.57 -19.80 -39.30
CA ASN A 101 19.17 -19.10 -38.17
C ASN A 101 18.53 -19.62 -36.89
N ASN A 102 19.22 -20.54 -36.22
CA ASN A 102 18.80 -21.08 -34.93
C ASN A 102 19.82 -20.62 -33.89
N SER A 103 19.40 -19.72 -33.03
CA SER A 103 20.30 -19.06 -32.09
C SER A 103 19.66 -18.84 -30.71
N MET A 104 20.52 -18.75 -29.71
CA MET A 104 20.14 -18.35 -28.35
C MET A 104 20.98 -17.16 -27.92
N SER A 105 20.33 -16.07 -27.54
CA SER A 105 21.03 -14.91 -27.01
C SER A 105 20.75 -14.72 -25.51
N ASN A 106 21.80 -14.32 -24.80
CA ASN A 106 21.77 -14.01 -23.39
C ASN A 106 22.39 -12.63 -23.21
N THR A 107 21.70 -11.75 -22.48
CA THR A 107 22.16 -10.38 -22.24
C THR A 107 22.18 -10.11 -20.75
N LEU A 108 23.25 -9.53 -20.25
CA LEU A 108 23.33 -9.00 -18.88
C LEU A 108 23.75 -7.54 -18.93
N THR A 109 22.95 -6.66 -18.37
CA THR A 109 23.22 -5.23 -18.30
C THR A 109 23.17 -4.79 -16.84
N LEU A 110 24.23 -4.13 -16.39
CA LEU A 110 24.29 -3.44 -15.12
C LEU A 110 24.31 -1.94 -15.43
N SER A 111 23.41 -1.17 -14.83
CA SER A 111 23.38 0.29 -14.99
C SER A 111 23.30 1.01 -13.66
N VAL A 112 23.93 2.17 -13.61
CA VAL A 112 23.78 3.16 -12.54
C VAL A 112 23.29 4.44 -13.19
N ASP A 113 22.07 4.83 -12.89
CA ASP A 113 21.39 5.96 -13.50
C ASP A 113 21.16 7.05 -12.47
N GLN A 114 21.56 8.30 -12.77
CA GLN A 114 21.37 9.45 -11.90
C GLN A 114 20.70 10.58 -12.64
N GLU A 115 19.54 11.01 -12.18
CA GLU A 115 18.88 12.19 -12.67
C GLU A 115 19.41 13.45 -11.96
N ILE A 116 19.71 14.49 -12.74
CA ILE A 116 20.20 15.77 -12.24
C ILE A 116 19.04 16.75 -12.13
N ALA A 117 18.56 16.99 -10.91
CA ALA A 117 17.41 17.86 -10.67
C ALA A 117 17.62 19.32 -11.17
N ALA A 118 18.86 19.81 -11.24
CA ALA A 118 19.15 21.18 -11.66
C ALA A 118 18.90 21.39 -13.16
N THR A 119 19.34 20.43 -13.99
CA THR A 119 19.31 20.53 -15.45
C THR A 119 18.20 19.69 -16.08
N GLY A 120 17.70 18.68 -15.38
CA GLY A 120 16.77 17.67 -15.90
C GLY A 120 17.45 16.65 -16.81
N GLY A 121 18.79 16.61 -16.81
CA GLY A 121 19.57 15.62 -17.53
C GLY A 121 19.77 14.35 -16.72
N THR A 122 20.10 13.25 -17.42
CA THR A 122 20.39 11.94 -16.82
C THR A 122 21.81 11.52 -17.19
N VAL A 123 22.59 11.15 -16.17
CA VAL A 123 23.89 10.48 -16.33
C VAL A 123 23.69 9.01 -16.10
N SER A 124 24.14 8.17 -17.04
CA SER A 124 24.06 6.72 -16.94
C SER A 124 25.45 6.11 -17.12
N LEU A 125 25.82 5.26 -16.18
CA LEU A 125 26.98 4.37 -16.27
C LEU A 125 26.47 2.95 -16.49
N GLN A 126 26.89 2.31 -17.59
CA GLN A 126 26.40 1.01 -17.98
C GLN A 126 27.56 0.04 -18.24
N SER A 127 27.35 -1.21 -17.85
CA SER A 127 28.17 -2.37 -18.23
C SER A 127 27.28 -3.38 -18.92
N TYR A 128 27.75 -3.94 -20.02
CA TYR A 128 26.97 -4.82 -20.87
C TYR A 128 27.75 -6.06 -21.23
N LEU A 129 27.14 -7.23 -21.10
CA LEU A 129 27.64 -8.52 -21.50
C LEU A 129 26.59 -9.21 -22.36
N TYR A 130 26.98 -9.61 -23.55
CA TYR A 130 26.15 -10.35 -24.50
C TYR A 130 26.82 -11.63 -24.90
N ARG A 131 26.07 -12.73 -24.92
CA ARG A 131 26.48 -14.01 -25.42
C ARG A 131 25.46 -14.48 -26.46
N LEU A 132 25.96 -14.87 -27.61
CA LEU A 132 25.18 -15.48 -28.69
C LEU A 132 25.69 -16.90 -28.94
N ASP A 133 24.83 -17.88 -28.79
CA ASP A 133 25.05 -19.25 -29.18
C ASP A 133 24.31 -19.50 -30.49
N GLN A 134 25.04 -19.69 -31.60
CA GLN A 134 24.48 -20.00 -32.91
C GLN A 134 24.51 -21.52 -33.12
N PHE A 135 23.38 -22.17 -33.04
CA PHE A 135 23.27 -23.63 -33.16
C PHE A 135 23.45 -24.10 -34.58
N SER A 136 23.06 -23.31 -35.58
CA SER A 136 23.19 -23.63 -37.01
C SER A 136 24.66 -23.79 -37.43
N TYR A 137 25.59 -23.04 -36.78
CA TYR A 137 27.01 -23.04 -37.11
C TYR A 137 27.88 -23.58 -35.97
N ASN A 138 27.28 -23.98 -34.85
CA ASN A 138 27.95 -24.38 -33.61
C ASN A 138 29.00 -23.38 -33.12
N GLU A 139 28.68 -22.08 -33.26
CA GLU A 139 29.54 -20.99 -32.85
C GLU A 139 29.00 -20.27 -31.61
N LYS A 140 29.94 -19.79 -30.76
CA LYS A 140 29.64 -18.99 -29.56
C LYS A 140 30.39 -17.68 -29.67
N THR A 141 29.61 -16.59 -29.64
CA THR A 141 30.16 -15.23 -29.71
C THR A 141 29.88 -14.49 -28.42
N TYR A 142 30.88 -13.82 -27.90
CA TYR A 142 30.79 -12.96 -26.74
C TYR A 142 31.06 -11.50 -27.14
N ASN A 143 30.20 -10.59 -26.70
CA ASN A 143 30.42 -9.17 -26.85
C ASN A 143 30.29 -8.55 -25.45
N SER A 144 31.31 -7.81 -25.02
CA SER A 144 31.30 -7.11 -23.73
C SER A 144 31.68 -5.68 -23.93
N GLN A 145 30.93 -4.83 -23.23
CA GLN A 145 31.21 -3.40 -23.11
C GLN A 145 31.36 -3.09 -21.62
N PRO A 146 32.59 -3.13 -21.07
CA PRO A 146 32.80 -3.09 -19.63
C PRO A 146 32.31 -1.78 -19.00
N ILE A 147 32.52 -0.66 -19.70
CA ILE A 147 32.10 0.66 -19.21
C ILE A 147 31.61 1.49 -20.38
N ARG A 148 30.39 1.99 -20.24
CA ARG A 148 29.78 2.99 -21.11
C ARG A 148 29.22 4.11 -20.25
N ILE A 149 29.65 5.34 -20.47
CA ILE A 149 29.10 6.53 -19.83
C ILE A 149 28.26 7.26 -20.85
N SER A 150 27.03 7.57 -20.53
CA SER A 150 26.11 8.36 -21.34
C SER A 150 25.52 9.52 -20.54
N TYR A 151 25.37 10.66 -21.19
CA TYR A 151 24.69 11.81 -20.66
C TYR A 151 23.61 12.24 -21.62
N THR A 152 22.38 12.30 -21.14
CA THR A 152 21.23 12.74 -21.91
C THR A 152 20.69 14.03 -21.31
N GLN A 153 20.69 15.13 -22.10
CA GLN A 153 20.19 16.43 -21.69
C GLN A 153 19.04 16.86 -22.58
N PRO A 154 17.81 16.96 -22.06
CA PRO A 154 16.71 17.58 -22.77
C PRO A 154 16.96 19.10 -22.86
N LEU A 155 17.07 19.61 -24.06
CA LEU A 155 17.36 21.05 -24.28
C LEU A 155 16.10 21.92 -24.15
N ARG A 156 14.93 21.37 -24.47
CA ARG A 156 13.66 22.08 -24.49
C ARG A 156 12.53 21.21 -23.92
N ALA A 157 12.60 20.95 -22.62
CA ALA A 157 11.58 20.16 -21.93
C ALA A 157 11.31 20.72 -20.54
N TYR A 158 10.12 20.42 -20.02
CA TYR A 158 9.76 20.71 -18.65
C TYR A 158 10.59 19.83 -17.70
N ASN A 159 11.30 20.48 -16.76
CA ASN A 159 12.06 19.76 -15.74
C ASN A 159 11.16 19.40 -14.56
N ALA A 160 10.55 18.21 -14.65
CA ALA A 160 9.63 17.70 -13.63
C ALA A 160 10.30 17.56 -12.26
N LEU A 161 11.51 16.98 -12.22
CA LEU A 161 12.24 16.72 -10.98
C LEU A 161 12.59 17.99 -10.21
N LYS A 162 12.91 19.08 -10.92
CA LYS A 162 13.17 20.40 -10.31
C LYS A 162 11.94 20.94 -9.59
N TRP A 163 10.78 20.81 -10.20
CA TRP A 163 9.52 21.28 -9.62
C TRP A 163 9.07 20.37 -8.50
N GLU A 164 9.20 19.06 -8.66
CA GLU A 164 8.88 18.08 -7.64
C GLU A 164 9.72 18.28 -6.38
N LYS A 165 11.01 18.61 -6.52
CA LYS A 165 11.88 18.99 -5.41
C LYS A 165 11.36 20.19 -4.59
N LYS A 166 10.61 21.09 -5.24
CA LYS A 166 9.98 22.23 -4.54
C LYS A 166 8.62 21.90 -3.96
N THR A 167 7.84 21.08 -4.64
CA THR A 167 6.44 20.80 -4.27
C THR A 167 6.30 19.63 -3.31
N ALA A 168 7.15 18.60 -3.38
CA ALA A 168 7.06 17.42 -2.54
C ALA A 168 7.12 17.72 -1.03
N PRO A 169 8.02 18.58 -0.50
CA PRO A 169 8.01 18.94 0.91
C PRO A 169 6.74 19.71 1.31
N VAL A 170 6.22 20.57 0.43
CA VAL A 170 4.97 21.32 0.68
C VAL A 170 3.77 20.38 0.73
N GLN A 171 3.70 19.40 -0.19
CA GLN A 171 2.65 18.38 -0.18
C GLN A 171 2.69 17.52 1.09
N TYR A 172 3.88 17.19 1.57
CA TYR A 172 4.03 16.47 2.82
C TYR A 172 3.56 17.31 4.03
N ASP A 173 3.87 18.62 4.07
CA ASP A 173 3.39 19.52 5.11
C ASP A 173 1.86 19.69 5.07
N ILE A 174 1.27 19.74 3.87
CA ILE A 174 -0.19 19.74 3.71
C ILE A 174 -0.79 18.47 4.29
N ALA A 175 -0.22 17.28 3.96
CA ALA A 175 -0.72 16.00 4.48
C ALA A 175 -0.66 15.94 6.01
N LYS A 176 0.40 16.48 6.63
CA LYS A 176 0.53 16.58 8.08
C LYS A 176 -0.57 17.46 8.70
N LYS A 177 -0.84 18.61 8.09
CA LYS A 177 -1.90 19.53 8.57
C LYS A 177 -3.29 18.93 8.37
N THR A 178 -3.51 18.25 7.25
CA THR A 178 -4.77 17.54 6.97
C THR A 178 -5.04 16.44 8.01
N TYR A 179 -4.00 15.69 8.39
CA TYR A 179 -4.12 14.69 9.46
C TYR A 179 -4.51 15.35 10.80
N MET A 180 -3.87 16.48 11.16
CA MET A 180 -4.21 17.22 12.38
C MET A 180 -5.66 17.72 12.35
N SER A 181 -6.11 18.28 11.21
CA SER A 181 -7.51 18.72 11.03
C SER A 181 -8.48 17.55 11.19
N ALA A 182 -8.23 16.43 10.55
CA ALA A 182 -9.06 15.24 10.66
C ALA A 182 -9.20 14.74 12.11
N MET A 183 -8.13 14.80 12.91
CA MET A 183 -8.19 14.44 14.33
C MET A 183 -9.04 15.42 15.14
N GLN A 184 -9.06 16.72 14.79
CA GLN A 184 -9.93 17.71 15.41
C GLN A 184 -11.39 17.53 15.00
N ASP A 185 -11.65 17.24 13.72
CA ASP A 185 -13.00 16.95 13.21
C ASP A 185 -13.62 15.73 13.90
N ILE A 186 -12.83 14.68 14.15
CA ILE A 186 -13.24 13.51 14.92
C ILE A 186 -13.61 13.92 16.36
N ALA A 187 -12.81 14.77 16.99
CA ALA A 187 -13.11 15.25 18.35
C ALA A 187 -14.41 16.05 18.39
N ILE A 188 -14.66 16.93 17.43
CA ILE A 188 -15.89 17.71 17.31
C ILE A 188 -17.09 16.78 17.12
N LYS A 189 -17.01 15.87 16.15
CA LYS A 189 -18.07 14.88 15.86
C LYS A 189 -18.39 14.02 17.08
N THR A 190 -17.34 13.55 17.78
CA THR A 190 -17.52 12.75 19.00
C THR A 190 -18.17 13.55 20.12
N THR A 191 -17.82 14.82 20.27
CA THR A 191 -18.42 15.73 21.26
C THR A 191 -19.90 15.91 20.97
N GLN A 192 -20.28 16.14 19.72
CA GLN A 192 -21.69 16.26 19.33
C GLN A 192 -22.48 14.99 19.66
N LEU A 193 -21.98 13.83 19.23
CA LEU A 193 -22.64 12.54 19.51
C LEU A 193 -22.74 12.24 21.01
N TYR A 194 -21.74 12.63 21.81
CA TYR A 194 -21.78 12.48 23.27
C TYR A 194 -22.92 13.26 23.90
N PHE A 195 -23.12 14.53 23.50
CA PHE A 195 -24.21 15.34 24.01
C PHE A 195 -25.59 14.92 23.48
N ASP A 196 -25.65 14.39 22.25
CA ASP A 196 -26.86 13.80 21.69
C ASP A 196 -27.34 12.62 22.53
N VAL A 197 -26.41 11.71 22.88
CA VAL A 197 -26.70 10.55 23.75
C VAL A 197 -27.13 11.03 25.14
N LEU A 198 -26.46 12.04 25.71
CA LEU A 198 -26.81 12.57 27.04
C LEU A 198 -28.21 13.19 27.03
N SER A 199 -28.55 13.95 25.99
CA SER A 199 -29.87 14.54 25.78
C SER A 199 -30.95 13.48 25.64
N ALA A 200 -30.72 12.45 24.84
CA ALA A 200 -31.64 11.33 24.67
C ALA A 200 -31.87 10.56 25.99
N GLN A 201 -30.80 10.33 26.77
CA GLN A 201 -30.93 9.71 28.10
C GLN A 201 -31.73 10.54 29.06
N SER A 202 -31.57 11.87 29.05
CA SER A 202 -32.36 12.80 29.87
C SER A 202 -33.84 12.76 29.47
N ALA A 203 -34.13 12.83 28.17
CA ALA A 203 -35.51 12.74 27.67
C ALA A 203 -36.19 11.41 28.02
N TYR A 204 -35.44 10.30 27.93
CA TYR A 204 -35.92 8.98 28.31
C TYR A 204 -36.28 8.92 29.81
N LYS A 205 -35.41 9.40 30.71
CA LYS A 205 -35.70 9.46 32.16
C LYS A 205 -36.91 10.31 32.48
N GLN A 206 -37.07 11.46 31.82
CA GLN A 206 -38.20 12.33 32.00
C GLN A 206 -39.51 11.68 31.54
N SER A 207 -39.49 10.99 30.40
CA SER A 207 -40.66 10.26 29.91
C SER A 207 -41.07 9.13 30.85
N GLN A 208 -40.07 8.41 31.42
CA GLN A 208 -40.31 7.36 32.41
C GLN A 208 -40.92 7.89 33.68
N SER A 209 -40.42 9.03 34.20
CA SER A 209 -41.01 9.71 35.36
C SER A 209 -42.45 10.16 35.08
N SER A 210 -42.69 10.80 33.93
CA SER A 210 -44.03 11.23 33.54
C SER A 210 -45.05 10.10 33.41
N LEU A 211 -44.59 8.93 32.94
CA LEU A 211 -45.43 7.73 32.89
C LEU A 211 -45.81 7.23 34.29
N SER A 212 -44.85 7.15 35.21
CA SER A 212 -45.07 6.74 36.60
C SER A 212 -46.03 7.70 37.33
N ASP A 213 -45.88 9.02 37.09
CA ASP A 213 -46.76 10.05 37.67
C ASP A 213 -48.20 9.89 37.15
N ARG A 214 -48.38 9.64 35.85
CA ARG A 214 -49.71 9.41 35.23
C ARG A 214 -50.34 8.11 35.71
N GLU A 215 -49.57 7.03 35.87
CA GLU A 215 -50.08 5.77 36.46
C GLU A 215 -50.54 5.97 37.93
N SER A 216 -49.78 6.75 38.69
CA SER A 216 -50.11 7.07 40.07
C SER A 216 -51.40 7.93 40.17
N LEU A 217 -51.55 8.90 39.31
CA LEU A 217 -52.77 9.74 39.18
C LEU A 217 -53.99 8.89 38.79
N HIS A 218 -53.80 7.95 37.84
CA HIS A 218 -54.88 7.08 37.41
C HIS A 218 -55.35 6.13 38.55
N LYS A 219 -54.41 5.58 39.33
CA LYS A 219 -54.72 4.75 40.50
C LYS A 219 -55.45 5.55 41.61
N MET A 220 -55.19 6.84 41.76
CA MET A 220 -55.89 7.69 42.74
C MET A 220 -57.30 8.11 42.26
N ALA A 221 -57.54 8.08 40.96
CA ALA A 221 -58.82 8.47 40.37
C ALA A 221 -59.81 7.30 40.24
N GLN A 222 -59.40 6.08 40.51
CA GLN A 222 -60.24 4.89 40.67
C GLN A 222 -60.62 4.68 42.13
#